data_2d3490c7cd89ff92cb6396978dd46893
#
_entry.id   2d3490c7cd89ff92cb6396978dd46893
#
_cell.length_a   1.000
_cell.length_b   1.000
_cell.length_c   1.000
_cell.angle_alpha   90.00
_cell.angle_beta   90.00
_cell.angle_gamma   90.00
#
_symmetry.space_group_name_H-M   'P 1'
#
loop_
_entity.id
_entity.type
_entity.pdbx_description
1 polymer ?
#
loop_
_entity_poly.entity_id
_entity_poly.type
_entity_poly.pdbx_seq_one_letter_code
_entity_poly.pdbx_strand_id
1 'polypeptide(L)'
;MKLVTLKDGSRDGMLAVVARDLKTAHLADGIAPTMQRALDDWNFIAPQLEELSLQLGSGRARRPFEFVPANCMAPLPRAHQWLDGSVYEQHVELLTRAFSGKLPDNLWREPMMYQGGSDDFLGPGDAAIFAEEHWGIDFEPELGVVLGDTPMQVRRDDALDHVRLLVLVNDWSLRNLIAAELGKSFGFLQSKPATGFAPLAITPDEIGEAWSGGLAHLGVAVDWNGVRFMAANAGVGTRFTFAELIAHAARTRNLRAGTIIGSGTVSSGGNVGCIAELRAREALDAADEKGKPGKARTDYMKYGDRVRIEAFDGGGSTVFGAIDQQVTSLRRRRAPGAGADEPEIAMPAALAFAQADTATSDTAAADALAQDAGTSAASALRAAIAEQVATGSAIADARADGPDALPPQAG
;
A
#
# COMPACT_ATOMS: atom_id res chain seq x y z
N MET A 1 10.76 20.47 -4.31
CA MET A 1 10.70 20.27 -5.79
C MET A 1 9.72 19.19 -6.19
N LYS A 2 9.23 19.22 -7.46
CA LYS A 2 8.30 18.24 -8.01
C LYS A 2 9.00 17.43 -9.11
N LEU A 3 8.98 16.11 -9.01
CA LEU A 3 9.67 15.18 -9.91
C LEU A 3 8.67 14.24 -10.57
N VAL A 4 8.95 13.87 -11.82
CA VAL A 4 8.16 12.89 -12.58
C VAL A 4 9.05 11.95 -13.36
N THR A 5 8.52 10.79 -13.70
CA THR A 5 9.13 9.87 -14.67
C THR A 5 8.28 9.85 -15.93
N LEU A 6 8.89 10.21 -17.06
CA LEU A 6 8.23 10.28 -18.36
C LEU A 6 8.41 8.98 -19.14
N LYS A 7 7.37 8.58 -19.87
CA LYS A 7 7.41 7.42 -20.78
C LYS A 7 8.37 7.66 -21.93
N ASP A 8 9.37 6.79 -22.10
CA ASP A 8 10.35 6.80 -23.18
C ASP A 8 10.47 5.45 -23.89
N GLY A 9 9.60 4.49 -23.50
CA GLY A 9 9.63 3.12 -23.98
C GLY A 9 10.55 2.19 -23.19
N SER A 10 11.38 2.72 -22.28
CA SER A 10 12.15 1.93 -21.32
C SER A 10 11.28 1.57 -20.09
N ARG A 11 11.79 0.70 -19.23
CA ARG A 11 11.11 0.31 -17.99
C ARG A 11 11.20 1.35 -16.88
N ASP A 12 12.22 2.19 -16.89
CA ASP A 12 12.51 3.16 -15.84
C ASP A 12 12.17 4.59 -16.25
N GLY A 13 11.87 4.82 -17.53
CA GLY A 13 11.52 6.11 -18.08
C GLY A 13 12.62 7.16 -17.93
N MET A 14 12.29 8.42 -18.17
CA MET A 14 13.19 9.57 -18.02
C MET A 14 12.75 10.47 -16.87
N LEU A 15 13.72 10.87 -16.02
CA LEU A 15 13.48 11.83 -14.95
C LEU A 15 13.27 13.24 -15.51
N ALA A 16 12.26 13.95 -15.00
CA ALA A 16 12.03 15.36 -15.27
C ALA A 16 11.64 16.11 -14.00
N VAL A 17 11.95 17.41 -13.97
CA VAL A 17 11.49 18.36 -12.96
C VAL A 17 10.25 19.08 -13.50
N VAL A 18 9.23 19.26 -12.66
CA VAL A 18 7.99 19.96 -13.00
C VAL A 18 7.87 21.26 -12.23
N ALA A 19 7.43 22.32 -12.90
CA ALA A 19 7.16 23.60 -12.27
C ALA A 19 6.03 23.49 -11.24
N ARG A 20 6.06 24.31 -10.20
CA ARG A 20 5.04 24.29 -9.13
C ARG A 20 3.61 24.47 -9.61
N ASP A 21 3.43 25.25 -10.70
CA ASP A 21 2.12 25.49 -11.33
C ASP A 21 1.63 24.34 -12.23
N LEU A 22 2.41 23.26 -12.36
CA LEU A 22 2.12 22.07 -13.14
C LEU A 22 1.90 22.32 -14.64
N LYS A 23 2.45 23.39 -15.20
CA LYS A 23 2.30 23.72 -16.62
C LYS A 23 3.50 23.28 -17.46
N THR A 24 4.69 23.38 -16.90
CA THR A 24 5.92 23.10 -17.63
C THR A 24 6.81 22.11 -16.89
N ALA A 25 7.62 21.41 -17.67
CA ALA A 25 8.62 20.46 -17.17
C ALA A 25 9.95 20.63 -17.92
N HIS A 26 11.01 20.06 -17.37
CA HIS A 26 12.34 20.02 -17.96
C HIS A 26 12.98 18.67 -17.67
N LEU A 27 13.56 18.02 -18.69
CA LEU A 27 14.31 16.78 -18.49
C LEU A 27 15.53 17.01 -17.58
N ALA A 28 15.77 16.03 -16.71
CA ALA A 28 16.96 16.01 -15.85
C ALA A 28 18.11 15.17 -16.43
N ASP A 29 18.13 14.98 -17.76
CA ASP A 29 19.06 14.10 -18.49
C ASP A 29 20.54 14.43 -18.26
N GLY A 30 20.86 15.69 -18.03
CA GLY A 30 22.22 16.13 -17.65
C GLY A 30 22.57 15.96 -16.17
N ILE A 31 21.61 15.55 -15.32
CA ILE A 31 21.76 15.43 -13.86
C ILE A 31 21.63 13.96 -13.45
N ALA A 32 20.46 13.36 -13.70
CA ALA A 32 20.19 11.95 -13.48
C ALA A 32 19.19 11.44 -14.54
N PRO A 33 19.47 10.29 -15.20
CA PRO A 33 18.60 9.81 -16.27
C PRO A 33 17.26 9.26 -15.76
N THR A 34 17.22 8.69 -14.54
CA THR A 34 16.01 8.05 -13.97
C THR A 34 15.83 8.46 -12.51
N MET A 35 14.61 8.27 -11.99
CA MET A 35 14.29 8.52 -10.57
C MET A 35 15.16 7.66 -9.65
N GLN A 36 15.33 6.36 -9.95
CA GLN A 36 16.17 5.49 -9.13
C GLN A 36 17.62 5.99 -9.09
N ARG A 37 18.16 6.44 -10.22
CA ARG A 37 19.53 6.98 -10.25
C ARG A 37 19.68 8.24 -9.39
N ALA A 38 18.65 9.07 -9.33
CA ALA A 38 18.65 10.24 -8.44
C ALA A 38 18.61 9.83 -6.97
N LEU A 39 17.81 8.83 -6.63
CA LEU A 39 17.68 8.31 -5.26
C LEU A 39 18.96 7.62 -4.77
N ASP A 40 19.68 6.89 -5.65
CA ASP A 40 20.93 6.19 -5.32
C ASP A 40 22.04 7.14 -4.84
N ASP A 41 22.06 8.39 -5.34
CA ASP A 41 23.06 9.38 -4.99
C ASP A 41 22.42 10.74 -4.63
N TRP A 42 21.38 10.67 -3.81
CA TRP A 42 20.48 11.79 -3.51
C TRP A 42 21.21 13.04 -3.03
N ASN A 43 22.18 12.88 -2.12
CA ASN A 43 22.88 14.03 -1.53
C ASN A 43 23.67 14.84 -2.56
N PHE A 44 24.13 14.20 -3.63
CA PHE A 44 24.83 14.86 -4.73
C PHE A 44 23.88 15.35 -5.82
N ILE A 45 22.81 14.60 -6.09
CA ILE A 45 21.89 14.87 -7.21
C ILE A 45 20.81 15.90 -6.81
N ALA A 46 20.23 15.80 -5.59
CA ALA A 46 19.11 16.66 -5.20
C ALA A 46 19.41 18.16 -5.30
N PRO A 47 20.57 18.70 -4.89
CA PRO A 47 20.87 20.13 -5.05
C PRO A 47 20.84 20.59 -6.52
N GLN A 48 21.23 19.73 -7.47
CA GLN A 48 21.20 20.04 -8.89
C GLN A 48 19.77 20.04 -9.45
N LEU A 49 18.93 19.11 -8.99
CA LEU A 49 17.49 19.09 -9.32
C LEU A 49 16.76 20.29 -8.72
N GLU A 50 17.13 20.73 -7.52
CA GLU A 50 16.57 21.93 -6.87
C GLU A 50 16.93 23.19 -7.67
N GLU A 51 18.18 23.35 -8.11
CA GLU A 51 18.59 24.48 -8.96
C GLU A 51 17.81 24.46 -10.28
N LEU A 52 17.64 23.29 -10.92
CA LEU A 52 16.81 23.15 -12.12
C LEU A 52 15.35 23.55 -11.85
N SER A 53 14.78 23.15 -10.71
CA SER A 53 13.44 23.53 -10.28
C SER A 53 13.29 25.04 -10.11
N LEU A 54 14.28 25.71 -9.51
CA LEU A 54 14.31 27.16 -9.36
C LEU A 54 14.43 27.88 -10.71
N GLN A 55 15.26 27.37 -11.62
CA GLN A 55 15.39 27.90 -12.98
C GLN A 55 14.08 27.77 -13.76
N LEU A 56 13.42 26.62 -13.65
CA LEU A 56 12.13 26.37 -14.29
C LEU A 56 11.05 27.31 -13.74
N GLY A 57 10.91 27.42 -12.41
CA GLY A 57 9.94 28.30 -11.76
C GLY A 57 10.15 29.79 -12.05
N SER A 58 11.40 30.22 -12.32
CA SER A 58 11.75 31.59 -12.68
C SER A 58 11.74 31.88 -14.20
N GLY A 59 11.39 30.89 -15.04
CA GLY A 59 11.40 31.00 -16.50
C GLY A 59 12.79 31.07 -17.12
N ARG A 60 13.85 30.74 -16.37
CA ARG A 60 15.26 30.76 -16.84
C ARG A 60 15.74 29.39 -17.39
N ALA A 61 14.97 28.32 -17.17
CA ALA A 61 15.28 27.03 -17.71
C ALA A 61 15.31 27.05 -19.26
N ARG A 62 16.31 26.41 -19.86
CA ARG A 62 16.43 26.32 -21.31
C ARG A 62 15.58 25.18 -21.83
N ARG A 63 14.75 25.43 -22.86
CA ARG A 63 13.92 24.41 -23.51
C ARG A 63 12.96 23.68 -22.57
N PRO A 64 12.18 24.37 -21.73
CA PRO A 64 11.09 23.75 -21.02
C PRO A 64 10.05 23.24 -22.04
N PHE A 65 9.28 22.23 -21.65
CA PHE A 65 8.19 21.71 -22.46
C PHE A 65 6.90 21.67 -21.62
N GLU A 66 5.75 21.52 -22.27
CA GLU A 66 4.45 21.40 -21.62
C GLU A 66 4.40 20.11 -20.77
N PHE A 67 3.97 20.24 -19.53
CA PHE A 67 3.74 19.09 -18.64
C PHE A 67 2.41 18.43 -18.95
N VAL A 68 2.43 17.16 -19.40
CA VAL A 68 1.25 16.38 -19.74
C VAL A 68 1.24 15.12 -18.87
N PRO A 69 0.35 15.02 -17.85
CA PRO A 69 0.29 13.87 -16.93
C PRO A 69 0.10 12.51 -17.61
N ALA A 70 -0.58 12.46 -18.76
CA ALA A 70 -0.77 11.23 -19.53
C ALA A 70 0.54 10.61 -20.04
N ASN A 71 1.60 11.41 -20.17
CA ASN A 71 2.92 10.96 -20.61
C ASN A 71 3.76 10.44 -19.43
N CYS A 72 3.23 10.44 -18.20
CA CYS A 72 3.96 9.96 -17.03
C CYS A 72 3.74 8.47 -16.79
N MET A 73 4.76 7.84 -16.25
CA MET A 73 4.73 6.56 -15.55
C MET A 73 4.43 6.82 -14.06
N ALA A 74 4.38 5.76 -13.24
CA ALA A 74 4.59 5.93 -11.80
C ALA A 74 5.91 6.68 -11.55
N PRO A 75 6.03 7.53 -10.52
CA PRO A 75 7.26 8.29 -10.26
C PRO A 75 8.50 7.41 -10.15
N LEU A 76 8.35 6.24 -9.56
CA LEU A 76 9.34 5.17 -9.52
C LEU A 76 8.66 3.93 -10.12
N PRO A 77 8.82 3.63 -11.45
CA PRO A 77 8.02 2.61 -12.14
C PRO A 77 8.20 1.19 -11.60
N ARG A 78 9.32 0.94 -10.97
CA ARG A 78 9.62 -0.24 -10.17
C ARG A 78 10.51 0.16 -9.00
N ALA A 79 10.30 -0.45 -7.85
CA ALA A 79 11.01 -0.12 -6.61
C ALA A 79 11.75 -1.33 -6.05
N HIS A 80 12.75 -1.09 -5.21
CA HIS A 80 13.42 -2.17 -4.48
C HIS A 80 12.48 -2.88 -3.53
N GLN A 81 11.57 -2.13 -2.88
CA GLN A 81 10.49 -2.67 -2.05
C GLN A 81 9.28 -1.74 -2.11
N TRP A 82 8.11 -2.33 -2.04
CA TRP A 82 6.86 -1.70 -1.69
C TRP A 82 6.37 -2.32 -0.39
N LEU A 83 6.27 -1.51 0.67
CA LEU A 83 5.80 -1.92 1.98
C LEU A 83 4.58 -1.06 2.30
N ASP A 84 3.44 -1.68 2.50
CA ASP A 84 2.25 -0.95 2.86
C ASP A 84 1.87 -1.18 4.31
N GLY A 85 1.58 -0.06 4.99
CA GLY A 85 1.13 -0.03 6.36
C GLY A 85 -0.40 -0.06 6.47
N SER A 86 -0.90 -0.09 7.69
CA SER A 86 -2.33 0.08 7.96
C SER A 86 -2.49 0.96 9.19
N VAL A 87 -2.31 2.29 9.01
CA VAL A 87 -2.21 3.22 10.15
C VAL A 87 -3.54 3.81 10.59
N TYR A 88 -4.60 3.75 9.76
CA TYR A 88 -5.89 4.38 10.08
C TYR A 88 -6.76 3.46 10.94
N GLU A 89 -7.03 3.89 12.18
CA GLU A 89 -7.82 3.12 13.15
C GLU A 89 -9.20 2.77 12.60
N GLN A 90 -9.89 3.74 11.99
CA GLN A 90 -11.22 3.53 11.42
C GLN A 90 -11.25 2.42 10.38
N HIS A 91 -10.27 2.37 9.47
CA HIS A 91 -10.17 1.32 8.44
C HIS A 91 -10.08 -0.06 9.09
N VAL A 92 -9.10 -0.24 9.97
CA VAL A 92 -8.82 -1.52 10.61
C VAL A 92 -9.99 -1.99 11.47
N GLU A 93 -10.55 -1.11 12.29
CA GLU A 93 -11.66 -1.46 13.17
C GLU A 93 -12.92 -1.84 12.39
N LEU A 94 -13.26 -1.07 11.35
CA LEU A 94 -14.46 -1.27 10.57
C LEU A 94 -14.42 -2.62 9.84
N LEU A 95 -13.31 -2.91 9.14
CA LEU A 95 -13.13 -4.17 8.43
C LEU A 95 -13.06 -5.37 9.40
N THR A 96 -12.35 -5.22 10.52
CA THR A 96 -12.27 -6.31 11.51
C THR A 96 -13.63 -6.63 12.12
N ARG A 97 -14.39 -5.63 12.53
CA ARG A 97 -15.74 -5.84 13.09
C ARG A 97 -16.69 -6.53 12.09
N ALA A 98 -16.63 -6.12 10.82
CA ALA A 98 -17.52 -6.68 9.80
C ALA A 98 -17.15 -8.10 9.38
N PHE A 99 -15.84 -8.44 9.32
CA PHE A 99 -15.38 -9.66 8.67
C PHE A 99 -14.67 -10.66 9.59
N SER A 100 -14.02 -10.23 10.68
CA SER A 100 -13.25 -11.10 11.57
C SER A 100 -13.78 -11.16 13.00
N GLY A 101 -14.61 -10.22 13.40
CA GLY A 101 -15.30 -10.16 14.70
C GLY A 101 -14.43 -9.80 15.90
N LYS A 102 -13.11 -9.98 15.88
CA LYS A 102 -12.23 -9.70 17.03
C LYS A 102 -10.92 -9.06 16.60
N LEU A 103 -10.65 -7.89 17.19
CA LEU A 103 -9.35 -7.20 17.05
C LEU A 103 -8.27 -7.94 17.84
N PRO A 104 -7.05 -8.13 17.31
CA PRO A 104 -5.93 -8.64 18.07
C PRO A 104 -5.56 -7.71 19.26
N ASP A 105 -5.23 -8.27 20.40
CA ASP A 105 -4.93 -7.49 21.61
C ASP A 105 -3.67 -6.59 21.48
N ASN A 106 -2.77 -6.92 20.56
CA ASN A 106 -1.54 -6.18 20.27
C ASN A 106 -1.61 -5.29 19.04
N LEU A 107 -2.77 -5.18 18.41
CA LEU A 107 -2.97 -4.48 17.12
C LEU A 107 -2.34 -3.07 17.10
N TRP A 108 -2.47 -2.35 18.21
CA TRP A 108 -2.02 -0.96 18.31
C TRP A 108 -0.63 -0.80 18.99
N ARG A 109 0.10 -1.90 19.21
CA ARG A 109 1.46 -1.87 19.75
C ARG A 109 2.53 -1.83 18.68
N GLU A 110 2.28 -2.53 17.56
CA GLU A 110 3.19 -2.59 16.42
C GLU A 110 2.38 -2.36 15.13
N PRO A 111 2.95 -1.65 14.12
CA PRO A 111 2.28 -1.45 12.84
C PRO A 111 2.02 -2.78 12.13
N MET A 112 0.85 -2.92 11.55
CA MET A 112 0.62 -3.95 10.54
C MET A 112 1.19 -3.45 9.21
N MET A 113 2.01 -4.27 8.57
CA MET A 113 2.60 -3.99 7.27
C MET A 113 2.66 -5.26 6.44
N TYR A 114 2.51 -5.12 5.13
CA TYR A 114 2.75 -6.22 4.19
C TYR A 114 3.75 -5.81 3.11
N GLN A 115 4.30 -6.79 2.39
CA GLN A 115 5.19 -6.57 1.24
C GLN A 115 4.36 -6.75 -0.03
N GLY A 116 4.21 -5.65 -0.78
CA GLY A 116 3.51 -5.64 -2.07
C GLY A 116 4.43 -5.94 -3.24
N GLY A 117 3.85 -6.22 -4.40
CA GLY A 117 4.57 -6.28 -5.67
C GLY A 117 5.18 -4.92 -5.98
N SER A 118 6.49 -4.89 -6.30
CA SER A 118 7.23 -3.63 -6.46
C SER A 118 7.91 -3.49 -7.82
N ASP A 119 7.64 -4.38 -8.75
CA ASP A 119 8.36 -4.53 -10.01
C ASP A 119 7.58 -4.01 -11.24
N ASP A 120 6.29 -3.64 -11.07
CA ASP A 120 5.41 -3.20 -12.16
C ASP A 120 4.30 -2.30 -11.63
N PHE A 121 4.60 -1.02 -11.41
CA PHE A 121 3.61 -0.03 -10.95
C PHE A 121 2.87 0.63 -12.11
N LEU A 122 1.61 0.97 -11.88
CA LEU A 122 0.76 1.68 -12.83
C LEU A 122 0.99 3.19 -12.71
N GLY A 123 1.12 3.85 -13.85
CA GLY A 123 1.12 5.31 -13.95
C GLY A 123 -0.27 5.92 -13.74
N PRO A 124 -0.36 7.26 -13.72
CA PRO A 124 -1.55 7.99 -13.29
C PRO A 124 -2.80 7.71 -14.14
N GLY A 125 -2.64 7.40 -15.40
CA GLY A 125 -3.74 7.13 -16.34
C GLY A 125 -3.70 5.74 -16.96
N ASP A 126 -2.83 4.86 -16.47
CA ASP A 126 -2.74 3.50 -17.00
C ASP A 126 -4.00 2.71 -16.62
N ALA A 127 -4.44 1.83 -17.54
CA ALA A 127 -5.61 1.00 -17.28
C ALA A 127 -5.30 -0.01 -16.16
N ALA A 128 -6.20 -0.11 -15.18
CA ALA A 128 -6.16 -1.15 -14.17
C ALA A 128 -6.78 -2.44 -14.76
N ILE A 129 -5.92 -3.40 -15.13
CA ILE A 129 -6.32 -4.60 -15.88
C ILE A 129 -6.51 -5.77 -14.92
N PHE A 130 -7.71 -6.36 -14.94
CA PHE A 130 -8.03 -7.54 -14.13
C PHE A 130 -8.62 -8.65 -15.02
N ALA A 131 -8.34 -9.90 -14.64
CA ALA A 131 -8.89 -11.03 -15.37
C ALA A 131 -10.36 -11.29 -15.03
N GLU A 132 -10.77 -11.02 -13.78
CA GLU A 132 -12.10 -11.38 -13.28
C GLU A 132 -12.68 -10.31 -12.35
N GLU A 133 -13.91 -9.85 -12.61
CA GLU A 133 -14.62 -8.90 -11.74
C GLU A 133 -14.97 -9.50 -10.38
N HIS A 134 -15.26 -10.80 -10.32
CA HIS A 134 -15.65 -11.47 -9.09
C HIS A 134 -14.55 -11.54 -8.02
N TRP A 135 -13.32 -11.18 -8.35
CA TRP A 135 -12.26 -11.03 -7.36
C TRP A 135 -12.49 -9.86 -6.37
N GLY A 136 -13.49 -9.00 -6.66
CA GLY A 136 -13.86 -7.91 -5.76
C GLY A 136 -12.90 -6.73 -5.86
N ILE A 137 -12.87 -6.09 -7.03
CA ILE A 137 -11.97 -4.99 -7.38
C ILE A 137 -12.29 -3.74 -6.56
N ASP A 138 -11.33 -3.23 -5.81
CA ASP A 138 -11.46 -2.08 -4.93
C ASP A 138 -10.23 -1.17 -5.01
N PHE A 139 -10.41 0.11 -4.76
CA PHE A 139 -9.36 1.12 -4.68
C PHE A 139 -9.00 1.43 -3.23
N GLU A 140 -7.77 1.87 -2.98
CA GLU A 140 -7.30 2.37 -1.69
C GLU A 140 -6.46 3.64 -1.88
N PRO A 141 -7.02 4.82 -1.57
CA PRO A 141 -6.28 6.09 -1.62
C PRO A 141 -5.32 6.18 -0.43
N GLU A 142 -4.04 6.41 -0.72
CA GLU A 142 -2.99 6.44 0.30
C GLU A 142 -1.96 7.53 0.02
N LEU A 143 -1.27 7.95 1.07
CA LEU A 143 0.00 8.65 0.95
C LEU A 143 1.15 7.69 1.19
N GLY A 144 2.27 7.93 0.52
CA GLY A 144 3.48 7.14 0.71
C GLY A 144 4.72 8.00 0.79
N VAL A 145 5.78 7.43 1.32
CA VAL A 145 7.13 8.01 1.36
C VAL A 145 8.10 7.16 0.56
N VAL A 146 9.00 7.80 -0.19
CA VAL A 146 10.14 7.16 -0.85
C VAL A 146 11.39 7.46 -0.04
N LEU A 147 12.12 6.41 0.32
CA LEU A 147 13.28 6.49 1.20
C LEU A 147 14.59 6.58 0.42
N GLY A 148 15.58 7.23 1.02
CA GLY A 148 17.00 7.00 0.76
C GLY A 148 17.47 5.74 1.50
N ASP A 149 18.78 5.44 1.42
CA ASP A 149 19.38 4.36 2.19
C ASP A 149 19.10 4.56 3.68
N THR A 150 18.46 3.56 4.28
CA THR A 150 18.03 3.59 5.69
C THR A 150 18.70 2.42 6.42
N PRO A 151 19.48 2.67 7.46
CA PRO A 151 20.21 1.63 8.17
C PRO A 151 19.26 0.74 8.98
N MET A 152 19.64 -0.52 9.13
CA MET A 152 18.97 -1.44 10.05
C MET A 152 18.96 -0.85 11.48
N GLN A 153 17.82 -0.98 12.17
CA GLN A 153 17.58 -0.43 13.50
C GLN A 153 17.67 1.10 13.58
N VAL A 154 17.35 1.81 12.50
CA VAL A 154 17.16 3.25 12.55
C VAL A 154 16.16 3.58 13.66
N ARG A 155 16.50 4.58 14.50
CA ARG A 155 15.62 5.02 15.58
C ARG A 155 14.45 5.78 14.99
N ARG A 156 13.28 5.73 15.66
CA ARG A 156 12.10 6.50 15.28
C ARG A 156 12.42 7.99 15.08
N ASP A 157 13.19 8.57 15.97
CA ASP A 157 13.52 10.00 15.97
C ASP A 157 14.38 10.41 14.77
N ASP A 158 15.16 9.46 14.21
CA ASP A 158 16.07 9.67 13.08
C ASP A 158 15.44 9.17 11.75
N ALA A 159 14.31 8.48 11.82
CA ALA A 159 13.72 7.78 10.67
C ALA A 159 13.27 8.70 9.53
N LEU A 160 12.73 9.87 9.87
CA LEU A 160 12.26 10.85 8.87
C LEU A 160 13.39 11.49 8.08
N ASP A 161 14.63 11.50 8.57
CA ASP A 161 15.81 11.99 7.85
C ASP A 161 16.10 11.17 6.58
N HIS A 162 15.52 9.98 6.48
CA HIS A 162 15.64 9.10 5.32
C HIS A 162 14.55 9.31 4.28
N VAL A 163 13.51 10.08 4.55
CA VAL A 163 12.45 10.41 3.59
C VAL A 163 13.01 11.36 2.54
N ARG A 164 12.88 10.99 1.26
CA ARG A 164 13.30 11.80 0.12
C ARG A 164 12.12 12.42 -0.59
N LEU A 165 11.08 11.62 -0.83
CA LEU A 165 9.92 12.06 -1.60
C LEU A 165 8.63 11.58 -0.93
N LEU A 166 7.54 12.29 -1.20
CA LEU A 166 6.18 11.91 -0.90
C LEU A 166 5.47 11.55 -2.22
N VAL A 167 4.57 10.58 -2.18
CA VAL A 167 3.78 10.08 -3.31
C VAL A 167 2.32 9.87 -2.93
N LEU A 168 1.41 9.96 -3.91
CA LEU A 168 0.00 9.58 -3.77
C LEU A 168 -0.19 8.24 -4.48
N VAL A 169 -0.91 7.34 -3.82
CA VAL A 169 -1.00 5.93 -4.17
C VAL A 169 -2.46 5.50 -4.29
N ASN A 170 -2.72 4.55 -5.18
CA ASN A 170 -3.91 3.72 -5.20
C ASN A 170 -3.48 2.26 -5.06
N ASP A 171 -3.62 1.71 -3.87
CA ASP A 171 -3.26 0.31 -3.59
C ASP A 171 -4.42 -0.62 -3.96
N TRP A 172 -4.52 -0.91 -5.26
CA TRP A 172 -5.55 -1.79 -5.80
C TRP A 172 -5.66 -3.09 -5.01
N SER A 173 -6.88 -3.47 -4.68
CA SER A 173 -7.17 -4.65 -3.87
C SER A 173 -8.21 -5.55 -4.51
N LEU A 174 -8.01 -6.86 -4.39
CA LEU A 174 -8.94 -7.90 -4.84
C LEU A 174 -9.55 -8.57 -3.61
N ARG A 175 -10.59 -7.96 -3.05
CA ARG A 175 -11.12 -8.24 -1.71
C ARG A 175 -11.56 -9.67 -1.48
N ASN A 176 -12.10 -10.31 -2.52
CA ASN A 176 -12.59 -11.68 -2.40
C ASN A 176 -11.46 -12.74 -2.36
N LEU A 177 -10.22 -12.36 -2.69
CA LEU A 177 -9.05 -13.23 -2.57
C LEU A 177 -8.38 -13.17 -1.18
N ILE A 178 -8.60 -12.08 -0.43
CA ILE A 178 -7.91 -11.80 0.85
C ILE A 178 -8.12 -12.92 1.88
N ALA A 179 -9.37 -13.36 2.07
CA ALA A 179 -9.67 -14.35 3.11
C ALA A 179 -8.92 -15.68 2.92
N ALA A 180 -8.79 -16.14 1.66
CA ALA A 180 -8.06 -17.36 1.34
C ALA A 180 -6.54 -17.21 1.56
N GLU A 181 -5.98 -16.02 1.36
CA GLU A 181 -4.56 -15.74 1.62
C GLU A 181 -4.26 -15.61 3.12
N LEU A 182 -5.09 -14.86 3.86
CA LEU A 182 -4.97 -14.74 5.32
C LEU A 182 -5.13 -16.10 6.02
N GLY A 183 -6.00 -16.97 5.52
CA GLY A 183 -6.16 -18.33 6.03
C GLY A 183 -4.90 -19.19 5.93
N LYS A 184 -3.97 -18.84 5.03
CA LYS A 184 -2.66 -19.50 4.90
C LYS A 184 -1.58 -18.91 5.80
N SER A 185 -1.84 -17.75 6.44
CA SER A 185 -0.93 -17.05 7.36
C SER A 185 0.40 -16.60 6.77
N PHE A 186 0.52 -16.43 5.44
CA PHE A 186 1.74 -15.96 4.76
C PHE A 186 1.67 -14.52 4.26
N GLY A 187 0.51 -13.90 4.30
CA GLY A 187 0.29 -12.54 3.82
C GLY A 187 -0.33 -12.48 2.42
N PHE A 188 -0.37 -11.28 1.86
CA PHE A 188 -0.99 -11.00 0.57
C PHE A 188 -0.04 -11.29 -0.59
N LEU A 189 -0.57 -11.83 -1.67
CA LEU A 189 0.13 -12.01 -2.95
C LEU A 189 -0.81 -11.68 -4.12
N GLN A 190 -1.84 -12.53 -4.34
CA GLN A 190 -2.77 -12.36 -5.46
C GLN A 190 -3.80 -11.26 -5.20
N SER A 191 -4.13 -10.99 -3.94
CA SER A 191 -5.11 -9.98 -3.55
C SER A 191 -4.60 -8.54 -3.66
N LYS A 192 -3.30 -8.34 -3.84
CA LYS A 192 -2.66 -7.03 -4.04
C LYS A 192 -1.95 -7.00 -5.40
N PRO A 193 -2.67 -6.66 -6.48
CA PRO A 193 -2.12 -6.52 -7.83
C PRO A 193 -1.23 -5.27 -7.95
N ALA A 194 -0.88 -4.88 -9.18
CA ALA A 194 -0.04 -3.71 -9.43
C ALA A 194 -0.66 -2.43 -8.84
N THR A 195 0.10 -1.74 -8.00
CA THR A 195 -0.29 -0.49 -7.33
C THR A 195 -0.21 0.69 -8.30
N GLY A 196 -1.18 1.62 -8.23
CA GLY A 196 -1.24 2.83 -9.05
C GLY A 196 -0.64 4.04 -8.34
N PHE A 197 -0.01 4.95 -9.10
CA PHE A 197 0.59 6.18 -8.55
C PHE A 197 0.14 7.42 -9.30
N ALA A 198 0.04 8.54 -8.58
CA ALA A 198 -0.05 9.87 -9.19
C ALA A 198 1.25 10.21 -9.95
N PRO A 199 1.22 11.17 -10.88
CA PRO A 199 2.38 11.44 -11.73
C PRO A 199 3.57 12.02 -10.97
N LEU A 200 3.33 12.77 -9.89
CA LEU A 200 4.36 13.52 -9.18
C LEU A 200 4.82 12.81 -7.91
N ALA A 201 6.15 12.74 -7.73
CA ALA A 201 6.78 12.61 -6.43
C ALA A 201 7.31 13.99 -6.02
N ILE A 202 7.14 14.37 -4.77
CA ILE A 202 7.53 15.71 -4.28
C ILE A 202 8.44 15.60 -3.07
N THR A 203 9.36 16.53 -2.92
CA THR A 203 10.12 16.66 -1.67
C THR A 203 9.20 17.19 -0.55
N PRO A 204 9.43 16.80 0.72
CA PRO A 204 8.56 17.20 1.84
C PRO A 204 8.37 18.71 2.01
N ASP A 205 9.36 19.52 1.64
CA ASP A 205 9.31 20.98 1.68
C ASP A 205 8.23 21.61 0.76
N GLU A 206 7.79 20.89 -0.28
CA GLU A 206 6.73 21.37 -1.19
C GLU A 206 5.37 21.54 -0.50
N ILE A 207 5.12 20.84 0.59
CA ILE A 207 3.89 20.97 1.38
C ILE A 207 4.12 21.71 2.71
N GLY A 208 5.35 22.18 2.98
CA GLY A 208 5.69 23.02 4.12
C GLY A 208 5.16 22.46 5.46
N GLU A 209 4.42 23.29 6.20
CA GLU A 209 3.88 22.91 7.51
C GLU A 209 2.88 21.74 7.47
N ALA A 210 2.33 21.41 6.31
CA ALA A 210 1.47 20.24 6.16
C ALA A 210 2.27 18.92 6.30
N TRP A 211 3.61 18.95 6.17
CA TRP A 211 4.48 17.84 6.57
C TRP A 211 4.93 18.04 8.01
N SER A 212 4.25 17.45 8.96
CA SER A 212 4.58 17.60 10.38
C SER A 212 4.31 16.33 11.17
N GLY A 213 5.13 16.08 12.20
CA GLY A 213 4.99 14.90 13.06
C GLY A 213 5.13 13.56 12.34
N GLY A 214 5.74 13.54 11.15
CA GLY A 214 5.84 12.33 10.32
C GLY A 214 4.55 11.94 9.62
N LEU A 215 3.66 12.92 9.38
CA LEU A 215 2.40 12.79 8.66
C LEU A 215 2.25 13.91 7.62
N ALA A 216 1.53 13.65 6.54
CA ALA A 216 1.16 14.66 5.56
C ALA A 216 -0.31 15.06 5.76
N HIS A 217 -0.54 16.28 6.24
CA HIS A 217 -1.87 16.83 6.54
C HIS A 217 -2.52 17.41 5.27
N LEU A 218 -2.76 16.55 4.29
CA LEU A 218 -3.37 16.89 3.00
C LEU A 218 -4.82 16.41 2.94
N GLY A 219 -5.67 17.16 2.24
CA GLY A 219 -7.00 16.70 1.88
C GLY A 219 -6.90 15.67 0.75
N VAL A 220 -7.34 14.43 0.97
CA VAL A 220 -7.42 13.40 -0.07
C VAL A 220 -8.87 13.24 -0.49
N ALA A 221 -9.11 13.23 -1.80
CA ALA A 221 -10.44 13.08 -2.39
C ALA A 221 -10.45 11.93 -3.40
N VAL A 222 -11.55 11.18 -3.39
CA VAL A 222 -11.82 10.10 -4.33
C VAL A 222 -13.14 10.33 -5.03
N ASP A 223 -13.13 10.27 -6.35
CA ASP A 223 -14.34 10.20 -7.17
C ASP A 223 -14.44 8.81 -7.82
N TRP A 224 -15.58 8.15 -7.65
CA TRP A 224 -15.91 6.89 -8.31
C TRP A 224 -16.99 7.13 -9.36
N ASN A 225 -16.69 6.85 -10.61
CA ASN A 225 -17.57 7.12 -11.76
C ASN A 225 -18.05 8.58 -11.84
N GLY A 226 -17.15 9.51 -11.48
CA GLY A 226 -17.45 10.95 -11.50
C GLY A 226 -18.28 11.45 -10.32
N VAL A 227 -18.59 10.59 -9.35
CA VAL A 227 -19.31 10.96 -8.13
C VAL A 227 -18.33 10.96 -6.96
N ARG A 228 -18.35 12.04 -6.14
CA ARG A 228 -17.54 12.12 -4.93
C ARG A 228 -17.87 10.97 -3.99
N PHE A 229 -16.89 10.08 -3.81
CA PHE A 229 -16.97 8.94 -2.88
C PHE A 229 -16.46 9.32 -1.49
N MET A 230 -15.33 10.02 -1.41
CA MET A 230 -14.67 10.39 -0.16
C MET A 230 -13.94 11.72 -0.26
N ALA A 231 -13.86 12.43 0.87
CA ALA A 231 -12.92 13.52 1.10
C ALA A 231 -12.52 13.50 2.58
N ALA A 232 -11.23 13.29 2.86
CA ALA A 232 -10.71 13.19 4.23
C ALA A 232 -9.31 13.81 4.32
N ASN A 233 -8.90 14.20 5.53
CA ASN A 233 -7.53 14.63 5.79
C ASN A 233 -6.65 13.42 6.13
N ALA A 234 -5.59 13.22 5.37
CA ALA A 234 -4.68 12.08 5.53
C ALA A 234 -3.83 12.13 6.82
N GLY A 235 -3.68 13.30 7.44
CA GLY A 235 -2.99 13.45 8.73
C GLY A 235 -3.86 13.19 9.97
N VAL A 236 -5.10 12.70 9.79
CA VAL A 236 -6.08 12.52 10.88
C VAL A 236 -6.52 11.07 10.99
N GLY A 237 -6.68 10.57 12.23
CA GLY A 237 -7.17 9.21 12.49
C GLY A 237 -6.10 8.13 12.35
N THR A 238 -4.84 8.52 12.32
CA THR A 238 -3.68 7.62 12.24
C THR A 238 -3.23 7.18 13.62
N ARG A 239 -2.90 5.91 13.77
CA ARG A 239 -2.29 5.33 14.97
C ARG A 239 -0.77 5.40 14.96
N PHE A 240 -0.19 5.26 13.78
CA PHE A 240 1.25 5.28 13.56
C PHE A 240 1.61 6.37 12.55
N THR A 241 2.82 6.88 12.67
CA THR A 241 3.43 7.85 11.76
C THR A 241 4.39 7.16 10.80
N PHE A 242 4.82 7.83 9.73
CA PHE A 242 5.86 7.29 8.85
C PHE A 242 7.17 7.01 9.59
N ALA A 243 7.51 7.78 10.64
CA ALA A 243 8.68 7.49 11.46
C ALA A 243 8.61 6.11 12.12
N GLU A 244 7.43 5.73 12.60
CA GLU A 244 7.20 4.42 13.23
C GLU A 244 7.18 3.29 12.19
N LEU A 245 6.58 3.52 11.01
CA LEU A 245 6.58 2.54 9.92
C LEU A 245 8.00 2.26 9.41
N ILE A 246 8.80 3.31 9.20
CA ILE A 246 10.20 3.19 8.76
C ILE A 246 11.03 2.42 9.79
N ALA A 247 10.96 2.81 11.06
CA ALA A 247 11.68 2.14 12.14
C ALA A 247 11.27 0.66 12.28
N HIS A 248 9.98 0.36 12.13
CA HIS A 248 9.45 -1.01 12.13
C HIS A 248 9.99 -1.81 10.94
N ALA A 249 9.91 -1.28 9.74
CA ALA A 249 10.37 -1.95 8.51
C ALA A 249 11.89 -2.21 8.52
N ALA A 250 12.67 -1.27 9.09
CA ALA A 250 14.13 -1.36 9.19
C ALA A 250 14.64 -2.14 10.42
N ARG A 251 13.75 -2.75 11.20
CA ARG A 251 14.12 -3.41 12.46
C ARG A 251 15.16 -4.52 12.29
N THR A 252 15.08 -5.29 11.20
CA THR A 252 15.92 -6.47 10.97
C THR A 252 16.75 -6.41 9.69
N ARG A 253 16.69 -5.31 8.92
CA ARG A 253 17.38 -5.15 7.64
C ARG A 253 17.60 -3.67 7.30
N ASN A 254 18.58 -3.42 6.44
CA ASN A 254 18.69 -2.11 5.78
C ASN A 254 17.58 -1.99 4.72
N LEU A 255 17.04 -0.78 4.56
CA LEU A 255 16.18 -0.44 3.43
C LEU A 255 17.01 0.36 2.42
N ARG A 256 16.90 0.00 1.14
CA ARG A 256 17.66 0.67 0.08
C ARG A 256 16.91 1.88 -0.47
N ALA A 257 17.68 2.84 -0.96
CA ALA A 257 17.17 4.01 -1.66
C ALA A 257 16.17 3.58 -2.75
N GLY A 258 14.97 4.18 -2.77
CA GLY A 258 13.86 3.73 -3.61
C GLY A 258 12.91 2.74 -2.94
N THR A 259 13.10 2.38 -1.67
CA THR A 259 12.05 1.70 -0.89
C THR A 259 10.87 2.66 -0.71
N ILE A 260 9.65 2.18 -0.98
CA ILE A 260 8.40 2.93 -0.78
C ILE A 260 7.67 2.35 0.43
N ILE A 261 7.14 3.24 1.28
CA ILE A 261 6.29 2.86 2.41
C ILE A 261 4.96 3.61 2.30
N GLY A 262 3.85 2.87 2.21
CA GLY A 262 2.49 3.39 2.20
C GLY A 262 1.90 3.54 3.61
N SER A 263 0.92 4.42 3.71
CA SER A 263 0.20 4.69 4.96
C SER A 263 -0.90 3.67 5.26
N GLY A 264 -1.33 2.93 4.26
CA GLY A 264 -2.64 2.30 4.26
C GLY A 264 -3.75 3.26 3.87
N THR A 265 -4.92 2.71 3.63
CA THR A 265 -6.10 3.41 3.13
C THR A 265 -6.47 4.61 4.00
N VAL A 266 -6.45 5.82 3.44
CA VAL A 266 -6.90 7.04 4.13
C VAL A 266 -8.37 6.91 4.50
N SER A 267 -8.63 6.88 5.81
CA SER A 267 -9.97 6.68 6.38
C SER A 267 -10.08 7.42 7.71
N SER A 268 -10.86 8.49 7.74
CA SER A 268 -11.00 9.30 8.95
C SER A 268 -12.27 10.13 8.97
N GLY A 269 -12.65 10.58 10.16
CA GLY A 269 -13.76 11.53 10.35
C GLY A 269 -15.12 10.99 9.91
N GLY A 270 -15.31 9.67 9.93
CA GLY A 270 -16.55 9.04 9.46
C GLY A 270 -16.64 8.84 7.94
N ASN A 271 -15.66 9.33 7.16
CA ASN A 271 -15.57 9.02 5.73
C ASN A 271 -14.96 7.63 5.51
N VAL A 272 -15.52 6.88 4.58
CA VAL A 272 -14.95 5.58 4.16
C VAL A 272 -13.90 5.82 3.08
N GLY A 273 -12.76 5.15 3.18
CA GLY A 273 -11.65 5.29 2.23
C GLY A 273 -11.79 4.41 0.99
N CYS A 274 -12.49 3.28 1.10
CA CYS A 274 -12.62 2.30 0.04
C CYS A 274 -14.01 1.63 0.03
N ILE A 275 -14.30 0.87 -1.03
CA ILE A 275 -15.60 0.17 -1.15
C ILE A 275 -15.75 -0.90 -0.06
N ALA A 276 -14.67 -1.58 0.32
CA ALA A 276 -14.73 -2.57 1.40
C ALA A 276 -15.19 -1.95 2.73
N GLU A 277 -14.75 -0.74 3.06
CA GLU A 277 -15.22 -0.02 4.25
C GLU A 277 -16.71 0.36 4.15
N LEU A 278 -17.16 0.84 2.98
CA LEU A 278 -18.56 1.15 2.74
C LEU A 278 -19.42 -0.10 2.93
N ARG A 279 -19.00 -1.22 2.37
CA ARG A 279 -19.67 -2.52 2.48
C ARG A 279 -19.65 -3.04 3.93
N ALA A 280 -18.56 -2.84 4.66
CA ALA A 280 -18.48 -3.19 6.08
C ALA A 280 -19.47 -2.39 6.92
N ARG A 281 -19.58 -1.08 6.66
CA ARG A 281 -20.56 -0.20 7.31
C ARG A 281 -21.99 -0.65 7.01
N GLU A 282 -22.31 -0.86 5.74
CA GLU A 282 -23.62 -1.35 5.33
C GLU A 282 -24.00 -2.70 5.98
N ALA A 283 -23.02 -3.61 6.10
CA ALA A 283 -23.23 -4.90 6.74
C ALA A 283 -23.48 -4.77 8.25
N LEU A 284 -22.75 -3.87 8.92
CA LEU A 284 -22.94 -3.59 10.34
C LEU A 284 -24.28 -2.88 10.61
N ASP A 285 -24.71 -1.95 9.75
CA ASP A 285 -25.98 -1.25 9.83
C ASP A 285 -27.18 -2.21 9.60
N ALA A 286 -26.95 -3.27 8.84
CA ALA A 286 -27.94 -4.34 8.57
C ALA A 286 -27.80 -5.55 9.53
N ALA A 287 -27.07 -5.40 10.64
CA ALA A 287 -26.85 -6.48 11.59
C ALA A 287 -28.17 -6.94 12.25
N ASP A 288 -28.27 -8.25 12.52
CA ASP A 288 -29.41 -8.84 13.22
C ASP A 288 -29.41 -8.50 14.73
N GLU A 289 -30.45 -8.92 15.45
CA GLU A 289 -30.59 -8.69 16.89
C GLU A 289 -29.44 -9.31 17.73
N LYS A 290 -28.69 -10.26 17.18
CA LYS A 290 -27.51 -10.87 17.80
C LYS A 290 -26.21 -10.18 17.43
N GLY A 291 -26.27 -9.08 16.64
CA GLY A 291 -25.12 -8.33 16.17
C GLY A 291 -24.36 -9.01 15.02
N LYS A 292 -24.93 -10.02 14.35
CA LYS A 292 -24.33 -10.64 13.18
C LYS A 292 -24.46 -9.70 11.98
N PRO A 293 -23.36 -9.30 11.30
CA PRO A 293 -23.42 -8.43 10.13
C PRO A 293 -24.34 -8.98 9.05
N GLY A 294 -25.14 -8.10 8.46
CA GLY A 294 -26.02 -8.41 7.34
C GLY A 294 -25.31 -8.37 5.99
N LYS A 295 -26.07 -8.34 4.90
CA LYS A 295 -25.53 -8.27 3.54
C LYS A 295 -25.31 -6.80 3.13
N ALA A 296 -24.12 -6.49 2.64
CA ALA A 296 -23.83 -5.21 2.00
C ALA A 296 -24.64 -5.04 0.70
N ARG A 297 -24.99 -3.78 0.37
CA ARG A 297 -25.78 -3.43 -0.82
C ARG A 297 -24.88 -3.02 -1.99
N THR A 298 -23.79 -2.33 -1.71
CA THR A 298 -22.86 -1.84 -2.72
C THR A 298 -22.02 -2.98 -3.30
N ASP A 299 -21.92 -3.08 -4.60
CA ASP A 299 -21.00 -3.99 -5.30
C ASP A 299 -19.58 -3.41 -5.35
N TYR A 300 -18.58 -4.27 -5.56
CA TYR A 300 -17.23 -3.84 -5.93
C TYR A 300 -17.20 -3.31 -7.37
N MET A 301 -16.09 -2.68 -7.76
CA MET A 301 -15.91 -2.13 -9.11
C MET A 301 -16.03 -3.21 -10.19
N LYS A 302 -16.49 -2.76 -11.36
CA LYS A 302 -16.68 -3.58 -12.58
C LYS A 302 -15.87 -3.02 -13.73
N TYR A 303 -15.75 -3.81 -14.81
CA TYR A 303 -15.13 -3.33 -16.03
C TYR A 303 -15.86 -2.09 -16.57
N GLY A 304 -15.09 -1.08 -16.91
CA GLY A 304 -15.59 0.23 -17.31
C GLY A 304 -15.67 1.26 -16.20
N ASP A 305 -15.71 0.85 -14.92
CA ASP A 305 -15.66 1.77 -13.79
C ASP A 305 -14.35 2.56 -13.75
N ARG A 306 -14.43 3.78 -13.28
CA ARG A 306 -13.32 4.72 -13.18
C ARG A 306 -13.17 5.25 -11.78
N VAL A 307 -11.94 5.33 -11.29
CA VAL A 307 -11.60 5.98 -10.03
C VAL A 307 -10.62 7.12 -10.29
N ARG A 308 -10.90 8.27 -9.66
CA ARG A 308 -10.00 9.43 -9.63
C ARG A 308 -9.63 9.75 -8.20
N ILE A 309 -8.34 9.81 -7.92
CA ILE A 309 -7.80 10.12 -6.59
C ILE A 309 -6.89 11.34 -6.71
N GLU A 310 -7.09 12.34 -5.85
CA GLU A 310 -6.25 13.54 -5.77
C GLU A 310 -5.99 13.91 -4.31
N ALA A 311 -4.83 14.53 -4.08
CA ALA A 311 -4.51 15.17 -2.81
C ALA A 311 -4.32 16.68 -3.00
N PHE A 312 -4.85 17.45 -2.05
CA PHE A 312 -4.91 18.91 -2.11
C PHE A 312 -4.23 19.53 -0.89
N ASP A 313 -3.55 20.64 -1.12
CA ASP A 313 -3.03 21.49 -0.06
C ASP A 313 -4.17 22.33 0.60
N GLY A 314 -3.80 23.13 1.62
CA GLY A 314 -4.74 24.01 2.32
C GLY A 314 -5.34 25.11 1.44
N GLY A 315 -4.77 25.38 0.28
CA GLY A 315 -5.27 26.33 -0.73
C GLY A 315 -6.18 25.68 -1.78
N GLY A 316 -6.36 24.36 -1.73
CA GLY A 316 -7.15 23.60 -2.70
C GLY A 316 -6.41 23.30 -4.00
N SER A 317 -5.09 23.49 -4.07
CA SER A 317 -4.28 23.11 -5.22
C SER A 317 -3.88 21.65 -5.17
N THR A 318 -3.89 20.97 -6.33
CA THR A 318 -3.43 19.58 -6.40
C THR A 318 -1.92 19.49 -6.13
N VAL A 319 -1.53 18.55 -5.28
CA VAL A 319 -0.13 18.40 -4.83
C VAL A 319 0.63 17.46 -5.75
N PHE A 320 0.04 16.30 -6.07
CA PHE A 320 0.68 15.21 -6.82
C PHE A 320 0.15 15.06 -8.25
N GLY A 321 -0.83 15.88 -8.66
CA GLY A 321 -1.70 15.56 -9.78
C GLY A 321 -2.69 14.44 -9.43
N ALA A 322 -3.41 13.92 -10.41
CA ALA A 322 -4.43 12.90 -10.19
C ALA A 322 -3.96 11.51 -10.61
N ILE A 323 -4.35 10.49 -9.85
CA ILE A 323 -4.55 9.14 -10.35
C ILE A 323 -5.94 9.14 -11.00
N ASP A 324 -6.05 8.67 -12.25
CA ASP A 324 -7.32 8.65 -12.98
C ASP A 324 -7.38 7.39 -13.86
N GLN A 325 -7.75 6.28 -13.23
CA GLN A 325 -7.62 4.94 -13.78
C GLN A 325 -8.97 4.30 -14.06
N GLN A 326 -9.05 3.55 -15.15
CA GLN A 326 -10.22 2.78 -15.52
C GLN A 326 -9.97 1.28 -15.34
N VAL A 327 -10.94 0.60 -14.72
CA VAL A 327 -10.94 -0.87 -14.59
C VAL A 327 -11.24 -1.49 -15.94
N THR A 328 -10.36 -2.36 -16.43
CA THR A 328 -10.51 -3.00 -17.74
C THR A 328 -10.29 -4.51 -17.64
N SER A 329 -10.90 -5.23 -18.59
CA SER A 329 -10.77 -6.69 -18.70
C SER A 329 -9.44 -7.08 -19.34
N LEU A 330 -8.79 -8.11 -18.81
CA LEU A 330 -7.68 -8.79 -19.48
C LEU A 330 -8.20 -9.45 -20.76
N ARG A 331 -7.95 -8.85 -21.93
CA ARG A 331 -8.26 -9.47 -23.21
C ARG A 331 -7.28 -10.61 -23.45
N ARG A 332 -7.71 -11.85 -23.23
CA ARG A 332 -6.93 -13.02 -23.68
C ARG A 332 -6.74 -12.89 -25.18
N ARG A 333 -5.50 -12.78 -25.66
CA ARG A 333 -5.20 -12.99 -27.09
C ARG A 333 -5.56 -14.43 -27.39
N ARG A 334 -6.69 -14.67 -28.09
CA ARG A 334 -6.96 -15.99 -28.68
C ARG A 334 -5.80 -16.29 -29.61
N ALA A 335 -5.06 -17.39 -29.35
CA ALA A 335 -4.13 -17.92 -30.32
C ALA A 335 -4.90 -18.20 -31.62
N PRO A 336 -4.40 -17.77 -32.80
CA PRO A 336 -5.04 -18.13 -34.07
C PRO A 336 -5.05 -19.65 -34.16
N GLY A 337 -6.24 -20.30 -34.11
CA GLY A 337 -6.40 -21.73 -34.30
C GLY A 337 -6.83 -22.57 -33.08
N ALA A 338 -7.04 -22.00 -31.92
CA ALA A 338 -7.63 -22.73 -30.80
C ALA A 338 -9.13 -22.89 -31.02
N GLY A 339 -9.54 -24.13 -31.34
CA GLY A 339 -10.94 -24.54 -31.41
C GLY A 339 -11.66 -24.35 -30.08
N ALA A 340 -12.97 -24.13 -30.19
CA ALA A 340 -13.84 -24.06 -29.01
C ALA A 340 -13.87 -25.45 -28.37
N ASP A 341 -13.15 -25.66 -27.27
CA ASP A 341 -13.38 -26.72 -26.28
C ASP A 341 -12.09 -26.94 -25.47
N GLU A 342 -11.76 -25.96 -24.57
CA GLU A 342 -11.06 -26.32 -23.36
C GLU A 342 -12.10 -26.27 -22.23
N PRO A 343 -12.21 -27.30 -21.40
CA PRO A 343 -13.13 -27.30 -20.28
C PRO A 343 -12.72 -26.14 -19.33
N GLU A 344 -13.70 -25.32 -19.03
CA GLU A 344 -13.65 -24.36 -17.93
C GLU A 344 -13.17 -25.14 -16.70
N ILE A 345 -11.97 -24.86 -16.23
CA ILE A 345 -11.52 -25.37 -14.93
C ILE A 345 -12.45 -24.70 -13.93
N ALA A 346 -13.49 -25.44 -13.55
CA ALA A 346 -14.38 -25.04 -12.47
C ALA A 346 -13.51 -24.88 -11.23
N MET A 347 -13.16 -23.66 -10.90
CA MET A 347 -12.66 -23.32 -9.58
C MET A 347 -13.71 -23.83 -8.58
N PRO A 348 -13.33 -24.60 -7.53
CA PRO A 348 -14.28 -25.00 -6.52
C PRO A 348 -15.01 -23.75 -6.05
N ALA A 349 -16.33 -23.83 -5.94
CA ALA A 349 -17.21 -22.74 -5.57
C ALA A 349 -16.58 -21.99 -4.40
N ALA A 350 -16.12 -20.80 -4.71
CA ALA A 350 -15.40 -19.96 -3.78
C ALA A 350 -16.20 -19.88 -2.51
N LEU A 351 -15.53 -19.91 -1.41
CA LEU A 351 -15.90 -19.22 -0.20
C LEU A 351 -16.38 -17.79 -0.54
N ALA A 352 -17.58 -17.69 -1.10
CA ALA A 352 -18.42 -16.55 -0.84
C ALA A 352 -18.38 -16.43 0.68
N PHE A 353 -18.07 -15.26 1.21
CA PHE A 353 -18.19 -15.00 2.64
C PHE A 353 -19.47 -15.66 3.12
N ALA A 354 -19.30 -16.89 3.65
CA ALA A 354 -20.41 -17.79 3.83
C ALA A 354 -21.27 -17.23 4.94
N GLN A 355 -22.45 -16.85 4.57
CA GLN A 355 -23.55 -17.04 5.49
C GLN A 355 -23.53 -18.53 5.86
N ALA A 356 -23.06 -18.84 7.07
CA ALA A 356 -23.27 -20.13 7.66
C ALA A 356 -24.78 -20.26 7.92
N ASP A 357 -25.48 -20.82 6.95
CA ASP A 357 -26.75 -21.43 7.24
C ASP A 357 -26.48 -22.61 8.16
N THR A 358 -26.76 -22.41 9.44
CA THR A 358 -26.89 -23.48 10.39
C THR A 358 -28.18 -24.23 10.08
N ALA A 359 -28.09 -25.19 9.17
CA ALA A 359 -29.03 -26.29 9.10
C ALA A 359 -28.31 -27.52 9.65
N THR A 360 -28.87 -27.99 10.72
CA THR A 360 -28.60 -29.18 11.50
C THR A 360 -28.29 -30.44 10.68
N SER A 361 -27.40 -31.27 11.28
CA SER A 361 -27.19 -32.72 11.05
C SER A 361 -26.33 -33.11 9.85
N ASP A 362 -25.05 -33.37 10.12
CA ASP A 362 -24.37 -34.66 9.90
C ASP A 362 -22.88 -34.55 10.27
N THR A 363 -22.60 -34.69 11.55
CA THR A 363 -21.25 -34.76 12.11
C THR A 363 -20.57 -36.14 11.91
N ALA A 364 -21.17 -37.05 11.15
CA ALA A 364 -20.62 -38.38 10.95
C ALA A 364 -19.80 -38.58 9.66
N ALA A 365 -19.88 -37.65 8.67
CA ALA A 365 -19.15 -37.78 7.40
C ALA A 365 -17.83 -36.98 7.36
N ALA A 366 -17.67 -35.99 8.23
CA ALA A 366 -16.44 -35.18 8.27
C ALA A 366 -15.30 -35.88 9.02
N ASP A 367 -15.59 -36.73 9.99
CA ASP A 367 -14.57 -37.48 10.75
C ASP A 367 -13.97 -38.71 10.00
N ALA A 368 -14.65 -39.20 8.98
CA ALA A 368 -14.15 -40.33 8.20
C ALA A 368 -13.15 -39.97 7.09
N LEU A 369 -13.16 -38.72 6.62
CA LEU A 369 -12.20 -38.21 5.59
C LEU A 369 -10.94 -37.57 6.18
N ALA A 370 -10.89 -37.33 7.48
CA ALA A 370 -9.72 -36.79 8.17
C ALA A 370 -8.72 -37.83 8.64
N GLN A 371 -9.01 -39.13 8.51
CA GLN A 371 -8.17 -40.23 9.04
C GLN A 371 -7.24 -40.89 8.03
N ASP A 372 -7.27 -40.52 6.74
CA ASP A 372 -6.48 -41.26 5.73
C ASP A 372 -5.58 -40.44 4.81
N ALA A 373 -5.21 -39.21 5.19
CA ALA A 373 -4.23 -38.41 4.43
C ALA A 373 -3.19 -37.77 5.36
N GLY A 374 -2.09 -38.45 5.59
CA GLY A 374 -0.76 -37.86 5.78
C GLY A 374 -0.51 -36.99 7.01
N THR A 375 -0.75 -37.50 8.22
CA THR A 375 -0.53 -36.80 9.51
C THR A 375 0.94 -36.63 9.95
N SER A 376 1.94 -36.90 9.10
CA SER A 376 3.35 -36.92 9.55
C SER A 376 4.10 -35.61 9.39
N ALA A 377 3.97 -34.90 8.28
CA ALA A 377 4.80 -33.71 8.00
C ALA A 377 4.28 -32.41 8.62
N ALA A 378 2.98 -32.18 8.57
CA ALA A 378 2.40 -30.95 9.13
C ALA A 378 2.37 -30.95 10.66
N SER A 379 2.20 -32.15 11.28
CA SER A 379 2.28 -32.30 12.73
C SER A 379 3.72 -32.17 13.23
N ALA A 380 4.70 -32.68 12.49
CA ALA A 380 6.11 -32.52 12.81
C ALA A 380 6.59 -31.08 12.69
N LEU A 381 6.12 -30.34 11.68
CA LEU A 381 6.44 -28.93 11.50
C LEU A 381 5.82 -28.05 12.61
N ARG A 382 4.58 -28.33 13.00
CA ARG A 382 3.94 -27.62 14.14
C ARG A 382 4.65 -27.91 15.47
N ALA A 383 5.09 -29.14 15.69
CA ALA A 383 5.86 -29.50 16.88
C ALA A 383 7.24 -28.81 16.89
N ALA A 384 7.95 -28.76 15.77
CA ALA A 384 9.23 -28.10 15.64
C ALA A 384 9.13 -26.56 15.85
N ILE A 385 8.06 -25.93 15.33
CA ILE A 385 7.81 -24.51 15.54
C ILE A 385 7.45 -24.22 17.02
N ALA A 386 6.66 -25.07 17.65
CA ALA A 386 6.31 -24.92 19.05
C ALA A 386 7.52 -25.08 19.98
N GLU A 387 8.45 -25.98 19.64
CA GLU A 387 9.69 -26.20 20.39
C GLU A 387 10.68 -25.04 20.22
N GLN A 388 10.77 -24.44 19.01
CA GLN A 388 11.58 -23.22 18.80
C GLN A 388 11.03 -22.01 19.54
N VAL A 389 9.71 -21.85 19.65
CA VAL A 389 9.09 -20.78 20.42
C VAL A 389 9.31 -20.98 21.92
N ALA A 390 9.22 -22.21 22.43
CA ALA A 390 9.46 -22.52 23.83
C ALA A 390 10.93 -22.32 24.23
N THR A 391 11.89 -22.71 23.37
CA THR A 391 13.33 -22.51 23.63
C THR A 391 13.75 -21.05 23.49
N GLY A 392 13.10 -20.26 22.61
CA GLY A 392 13.32 -18.82 22.49
C GLY A 392 12.88 -18.06 23.73
N SER A 393 11.79 -18.47 24.37
CA SER A 393 11.31 -17.90 25.64
C SER A 393 12.23 -18.21 26.81
N ALA A 394 12.77 -19.43 26.87
CA ALA A 394 13.70 -19.85 27.94
C ALA A 394 15.05 -19.11 27.89
N ILE A 395 15.51 -18.66 26.72
CA ILE A 395 16.73 -17.86 26.57
C ILE A 395 16.51 -16.40 26.99
N ALA A 396 15.30 -15.88 26.88
CA ALA A 396 14.95 -14.54 27.32
C ALA A 396 14.91 -14.44 28.87
N ASP A 397 14.40 -15.46 29.56
CA ASP A 397 14.32 -15.49 31.04
C ASP A 397 15.68 -15.76 31.69
N ALA A 398 16.60 -16.47 31.03
CA ALA A 398 17.93 -16.75 31.54
C ALA A 398 18.91 -15.53 31.52
N ARG A 399 18.53 -14.41 30.89
CA ARG A 399 19.33 -13.16 30.85
C ARG A 399 18.89 -12.10 31.87
N ALA A 400 17.88 -12.38 32.65
CA ALA A 400 17.38 -11.44 33.67
C ALA A 400 18.09 -11.55 35.07
N ASP A 401 18.84 -12.62 35.29
CA ASP A 401 19.55 -12.86 36.57
C ASP A 401 21.08 -12.95 36.34
N GLY A 402 21.76 -11.80 36.32
CA GLY A 402 23.22 -11.73 36.33
C GLY A 402 23.68 -10.60 37.27
N PRO A 403 24.66 -10.85 38.16
CA PRO A 403 24.92 -9.97 39.30
C PRO A 403 25.81 -8.78 38.95
N ASP A 404 25.35 -7.60 39.31
CA ASP A 404 26.17 -6.40 39.54
C ASP A 404 27.09 -6.58 40.77
N ALA A 405 28.38 -6.56 40.54
CA ALA A 405 29.34 -6.17 41.57
C ALA A 405 30.68 -5.74 40.94
N LEU A 406 30.91 -4.45 40.81
CA LEU A 406 32.24 -3.86 40.64
C LEU A 406 32.84 -3.56 42.01
N PRO A 407 34.13 -3.90 42.27
CA PRO A 407 34.82 -3.55 43.53
C PRO A 407 35.29 -2.08 43.47
N PRO A 408 35.48 -1.45 44.64
CA PRO A 408 35.89 -0.06 44.74
C PRO A 408 37.39 0.11 44.46
N GLN A 409 37.72 1.12 43.66
CA GLN A 409 39.12 1.57 43.49
C GLN A 409 39.57 2.36 44.73
N ALA A 410 40.65 1.93 45.29
CA ALA A 410 41.39 2.65 46.31
C ALA A 410 42.58 3.41 45.68
N GLY A 411 42.83 4.63 46.16
CA GLY A 411 44.03 5.41 45.95
C GLY A 411 43.85 6.67 45.11
#